data_18693d978b7014b043821f65ac337a10
#
_entry.id   18693d978b7014b043821f65ac337a10
#
_cell.length_a   1.000
_cell.length_b   1.000
_cell.length_c   1.000
_cell.angle_alpha   90.00
_cell.angle_beta   90.00
_cell.angle_gamma   90.00
#
_symmetry.space_group_name_H-M   'P 1'
#
loop_
_entity.id
_entity.type
_entity.pdbx_description
1 polymer ?
#
loop_
_entity_poly.entity_id
_entity_poly.type
_entity_poly.pdbx_seq_one_letter_code
_entity_poly.pdbx_strand_id
1 'polypeptide(L)'
;MSNWTQADIPDLNGKVAVVTGANSGLGFESTKELARHGATVVMAVRNMEKGEKAEADILKEVPGAKLDLMNLDNADLSSVQAFADAFKQKYDRLDILMNNAGVMAIPRQETADGFEMQLGVNHLAHFALTGLLLGVLTNTPGARVHSVSSSAAFNGQINFDDLMGEEEYSRWAAYGQSKLASPPS
;
A
#
# COMPACT_ATOMS: atom_id res chain seq x y z
N MET A 1 -16.72 -18.60 17.29
CA MET A 1 -16.05 -18.00 16.12
C MET A 1 -14.67 -18.63 16.09
N SER A 2 -14.30 -19.31 15.00
CA SER A 2 -12.95 -19.82 14.84
C SER A 2 -12.01 -18.62 14.76
N ASN A 3 -10.95 -18.61 15.58
CA ASN A 3 -9.90 -17.59 15.45
C ASN A 3 -9.18 -17.84 14.13
N TRP A 4 -9.34 -16.94 13.15
CA TRP A 4 -8.59 -16.98 11.91
C TRP A 4 -7.10 -16.73 12.19
N THR A 5 -6.24 -17.52 11.59
CA THR A 5 -4.79 -17.49 11.77
C THR A 5 -4.08 -17.49 10.41
N GLN A 6 -2.78 -17.29 10.41
CA GLN A 6 -1.96 -17.40 9.19
C GLN A 6 -2.10 -18.75 8.47
N ALA A 7 -2.37 -19.83 9.22
CA ALA A 7 -2.58 -21.16 8.65
C ALA A 7 -3.88 -21.29 7.83
N ASP A 8 -4.80 -20.33 7.97
CA ASP A 8 -6.06 -20.29 7.23
C ASP A 8 -5.94 -19.53 5.89
N ILE A 9 -4.76 -18.99 5.57
CA ILE A 9 -4.48 -18.38 4.26
C ILE A 9 -4.48 -19.52 3.23
N PRO A 10 -5.31 -19.41 2.16
CA PRO A 10 -5.36 -20.46 1.14
C PRO A 10 -4.07 -20.53 0.32
N ASP A 11 -3.95 -21.56 -0.50
CA ASP A 11 -2.88 -21.65 -1.51
C ASP A 11 -3.00 -20.49 -2.50
N LEU A 12 -1.92 -19.72 -2.64
CA LEU A 12 -1.80 -18.55 -3.51
C LEU A 12 -0.85 -18.80 -4.69
N ASN A 13 -0.51 -20.04 -5.01
CA ASN A 13 0.31 -20.33 -6.18
C ASN A 13 -0.32 -19.76 -7.45
N GLY A 14 0.49 -19.10 -8.28
CA GLY A 14 0.03 -18.45 -9.51
C GLY A 14 -0.72 -17.11 -9.29
N LYS A 15 -0.85 -16.66 -8.04
CA LYS A 15 -1.42 -15.35 -7.72
C LYS A 15 -0.33 -14.28 -7.68
N VAL A 16 -0.69 -13.06 -8.06
CA VAL A 16 0.18 -11.88 -7.99
C VAL A 16 -0.39 -10.90 -6.98
N ALA A 17 0.44 -10.47 -6.04
CA ALA A 17 0.09 -9.47 -5.05
C ALA A 17 1.01 -8.24 -5.17
N VAL A 18 0.48 -7.05 -4.97
CA VAL A 18 1.23 -5.81 -4.77
C VAL A 18 1.03 -5.37 -3.33
N VAL A 19 2.12 -5.10 -2.60
CA VAL A 19 2.08 -4.56 -1.25
C VAL A 19 2.86 -3.24 -1.22
N THR A 20 2.18 -2.13 -0.94
CA THR A 20 2.86 -0.83 -0.79
C THR A 20 3.44 -0.71 0.62
N GLY A 21 4.67 -0.16 0.72
CA GLY A 21 5.38 -0.08 1.99
C GLY A 21 5.80 -1.45 2.54
N ALA A 22 6.17 -2.36 1.64
CA ALA A 22 6.48 -3.77 1.94
C ALA A 22 7.76 -3.99 2.77
N ASN A 23 8.55 -2.95 3.01
CA ASN A 23 9.87 -3.07 3.66
C ASN A 23 9.83 -3.02 5.19
N SER A 24 8.68 -2.82 5.82
CA SER A 24 8.58 -2.73 7.29
C SER A 24 7.16 -2.95 7.80
N GLY A 25 7.04 -3.25 9.11
CA GLY A 25 5.77 -3.34 9.82
C GLY A 25 4.77 -4.31 9.19
N LEU A 26 3.49 -3.90 9.10
CA LEU A 26 2.43 -4.75 8.53
C LEU A 26 2.69 -5.13 7.08
N GLY A 27 3.26 -4.22 6.28
CA GLY A 27 3.60 -4.49 4.89
C GLY A 27 4.63 -5.59 4.75
N PHE A 28 5.66 -5.61 5.60
CA PHE A 28 6.67 -6.67 5.64
C PHE A 28 6.06 -8.03 6.02
N GLU A 29 5.28 -8.07 7.10
CA GLU A 29 4.65 -9.32 7.56
C GLU A 29 3.65 -9.85 6.53
N SER A 30 2.84 -8.98 5.94
CA SER A 30 1.90 -9.36 4.87
C SER A 30 2.61 -9.91 3.65
N THR A 31 3.70 -9.26 3.21
CA THR A 31 4.55 -9.73 2.10
C THR A 31 5.08 -11.13 2.38
N LYS A 32 5.62 -11.32 3.58
CA LYS A 32 6.19 -12.61 4.00
C LYS A 32 5.13 -13.73 3.97
N GLU A 33 3.96 -13.47 4.53
CA GLU A 33 2.91 -14.50 4.59
C GLU A 33 2.27 -14.78 3.22
N LEU A 34 2.03 -13.77 2.40
CA LEU A 34 1.56 -13.98 1.03
C LEU A 34 2.56 -14.82 0.21
N ALA A 35 3.86 -14.50 0.34
CA ALA A 35 4.91 -15.26 -0.34
C ALA A 35 5.05 -16.68 0.21
N ARG A 36 4.91 -16.90 1.53
CA ARG A 36 4.91 -18.21 2.18
C ARG A 36 3.83 -19.12 1.62
N HIS A 37 2.67 -18.56 1.24
CA HIS A 37 1.55 -19.28 0.66
C HIS A 37 1.59 -19.36 -0.88
N GLY A 38 2.72 -18.98 -1.49
CA GLY A 38 3.02 -19.22 -2.91
C GLY A 38 2.73 -18.06 -3.86
N ALA A 39 2.25 -16.93 -3.37
CA ALA A 39 2.06 -15.75 -4.21
C ALA A 39 3.40 -15.20 -4.74
N THR A 40 3.38 -14.64 -5.95
CA THR A 40 4.41 -13.69 -6.37
C THR A 40 4.05 -12.34 -5.77
N VAL A 41 4.93 -11.77 -4.94
CA VAL A 41 4.67 -10.50 -4.25
C VAL A 41 5.56 -9.40 -4.79
N VAL A 42 4.95 -8.40 -5.40
CA VAL A 42 5.62 -7.16 -5.79
C VAL A 42 5.73 -6.27 -4.56
N MET A 43 6.94 -6.09 -4.09
CA MET A 43 7.31 -5.24 -2.96
C MET A 43 7.46 -3.80 -3.43
N ALA A 44 6.41 -3.01 -3.32
CA ALA A 44 6.43 -1.61 -3.74
C ALA A 44 6.97 -0.73 -2.59
N VAL A 45 8.18 -0.17 -2.76
CA VAL A 45 8.91 0.56 -1.72
C VAL A 45 9.54 1.84 -2.25
N ARG A 46 9.60 2.88 -1.42
CA ARG A 46 10.26 4.13 -1.76
C ARG A 46 11.79 4.03 -1.70
N ASN A 47 12.31 3.39 -0.67
CA ASN A 47 13.75 3.22 -0.46
C ASN A 47 14.16 1.81 -0.88
N MET A 48 14.86 1.71 -2.01
CA MET A 48 15.28 0.43 -2.59
C MET A 48 16.26 -0.32 -1.70
N GLU A 49 17.21 0.33 -1.05
CA GLU A 49 18.18 -0.31 -0.15
C GLU A 49 17.48 -0.98 1.05
N LYS A 50 16.48 -0.29 1.63
CA LYS A 50 15.66 -0.89 2.70
C LYS A 50 14.77 -2.01 2.16
N GLY A 51 14.33 -1.91 0.91
CA GLY A 51 13.59 -2.95 0.22
C GLY A 51 14.43 -4.21 0.01
N GLU A 52 15.64 -4.09 -0.51
CA GLU A 52 16.59 -5.19 -0.71
C GLU A 52 16.93 -5.91 0.61
N LYS A 53 17.10 -5.15 1.70
CA LYS A 53 17.30 -5.74 3.02
C LYS A 53 16.08 -6.54 3.47
N ALA A 54 14.87 -5.97 3.33
CA ALA A 54 13.63 -6.64 3.69
C ALA A 54 13.41 -7.90 2.86
N GLU A 55 13.65 -7.85 1.56
CA GLU A 55 13.62 -9.00 0.65
C GLU A 55 14.55 -10.11 1.12
N ALA A 56 15.81 -9.77 1.42
CA ALA A 56 16.80 -10.72 1.92
C ALA A 56 16.36 -11.36 3.26
N ASP A 57 15.76 -10.58 4.15
CA ASP A 57 15.27 -11.08 5.44
C ASP A 57 14.06 -12.02 5.26
N ILE A 58 13.15 -11.71 4.34
CA ILE A 58 12.03 -12.62 3.99
C ILE A 58 12.57 -13.92 3.38
N LEU A 59 13.53 -13.85 2.46
CA LEU A 59 14.11 -15.04 1.82
C LEU A 59 14.83 -15.98 2.80
N LYS A 60 15.37 -15.47 3.92
CA LYS A 60 15.92 -16.30 5.00
C LYS A 60 14.83 -17.10 5.71
N GLU A 61 13.65 -16.53 5.92
CA GLU A 61 12.54 -17.16 6.63
C GLU A 61 11.66 -18.01 5.69
N VAL A 62 11.57 -17.63 4.42
CA VAL A 62 10.78 -18.27 3.38
C VAL A 62 11.67 -18.55 2.17
N PRO A 63 12.52 -19.58 2.21
CA PRO A 63 13.36 -19.95 1.07
C PRO A 63 12.50 -20.28 -0.16
N GLY A 64 12.82 -19.64 -1.29
CA GLY A 64 12.04 -19.81 -2.53
C GLY A 64 10.83 -18.89 -2.66
N ALA A 65 10.62 -17.94 -1.76
CA ALA A 65 9.63 -16.87 -1.94
C ALA A 65 9.83 -16.15 -3.28
N LYS A 66 8.74 -15.89 -3.97
CA LYS A 66 8.73 -15.17 -5.25
C LYS A 66 8.50 -13.68 -4.96
N LEU A 67 9.58 -12.95 -4.81
CA LEU A 67 9.56 -11.52 -4.52
C LEU A 67 10.05 -10.72 -5.73
N ASP A 68 9.47 -9.55 -5.92
CA ASP A 68 9.85 -8.61 -6.98
C ASP A 68 9.87 -7.20 -6.41
N LEU A 69 11.04 -6.62 -6.30
CA LEU A 69 11.23 -5.31 -5.69
C LEU A 69 11.06 -4.21 -6.74
N MET A 70 10.09 -3.32 -6.54
CA MET A 70 9.80 -2.21 -7.44
C MET A 70 9.73 -0.88 -6.69
N ASN A 71 10.27 0.18 -7.29
CA ASN A 71 10.23 1.51 -6.70
C ASN A 71 8.83 2.13 -6.76
N LEU A 72 8.36 2.67 -5.63
CA LEU A 72 7.12 3.44 -5.52
C LEU A 72 7.26 4.49 -4.41
N ASP A 73 7.22 5.76 -4.77
CA ASP A 73 7.05 6.86 -3.80
C ASP A 73 5.61 7.37 -3.83
N ASN A 74 4.86 7.12 -2.77
CA ASN A 74 3.50 7.61 -2.62
C ASN A 74 3.41 9.14 -2.40
N ALA A 75 4.54 9.82 -2.18
CA ALA A 75 4.58 11.28 -2.10
C ALA A 75 4.77 11.96 -3.46
N ASP A 76 4.72 11.19 -4.56
CA ASP A 76 4.92 11.67 -5.93
C ASP A 76 4.02 10.87 -6.88
N LEU A 77 2.98 11.52 -7.43
CA LEU A 77 2.06 10.87 -8.36
C LEU A 77 2.73 10.46 -9.67
N SER A 78 3.83 11.08 -10.07
CA SER A 78 4.61 10.65 -11.23
C SER A 78 5.29 9.30 -10.97
N SER A 79 5.75 9.06 -9.73
CA SER A 79 6.27 7.76 -9.29
C SER A 79 5.16 6.70 -9.26
N VAL A 80 3.96 7.07 -8.82
CA VAL A 80 2.79 6.16 -8.84
C VAL A 80 2.44 5.75 -10.26
N GLN A 81 2.43 6.69 -11.20
CA GLN A 81 2.19 6.41 -12.62
C GLN A 81 3.28 5.49 -13.20
N ALA A 82 4.56 5.81 -12.96
CA ALA A 82 5.69 5.02 -13.46
C ALA A 82 5.65 3.58 -12.92
N PHE A 83 5.33 3.41 -11.63
CA PHE A 83 5.15 2.08 -11.03
C PHE A 83 4.02 1.30 -11.72
N ALA A 84 2.85 1.92 -11.91
CA ALA A 84 1.72 1.26 -12.53
C ALA A 84 2.02 0.84 -13.98
N ASP A 85 2.76 1.66 -14.73
CA ASP A 85 3.15 1.35 -16.10
C ASP A 85 4.18 0.21 -16.14
N ALA A 86 5.18 0.23 -15.27
CA ALA A 86 6.16 -0.85 -15.14
C ALA A 86 5.50 -2.17 -14.70
N PHE A 87 4.56 -2.11 -13.78
CA PHE A 87 3.78 -3.28 -13.36
C PHE A 87 3.01 -3.90 -14.53
N LYS A 88 2.26 -3.08 -15.29
CA LYS A 88 1.46 -3.53 -16.46
C LYS A 88 2.32 -4.11 -17.60
N GLN A 89 3.57 -3.69 -17.72
CA GLN A 89 4.51 -4.28 -18.69
C GLN A 89 5.00 -5.68 -18.28
N LYS A 90 5.02 -5.96 -16.98
CA LYS A 90 5.58 -7.20 -16.42
C LYS A 90 4.53 -8.23 -16.04
N TYR A 91 3.33 -7.78 -15.67
CA TYR A 91 2.24 -8.62 -15.15
C TYR A 91 0.93 -8.34 -15.88
N ASP A 92 0.25 -9.40 -16.25
CA ASP A 92 -1.07 -9.38 -16.90
C ASP A 92 -2.22 -9.62 -15.91
N ARG A 93 -1.89 -9.90 -14.62
CA ARG A 93 -2.84 -10.14 -13.53
C ARG A 93 -2.42 -9.45 -12.25
N LEU A 94 -3.42 -9.11 -11.44
CA LEU A 94 -3.24 -8.61 -10.08
C LEU A 94 -4.37 -9.15 -9.20
N ASP A 95 -4.05 -10.11 -8.33
CA ASP A 95 -5.06 -10.77 -7.48
C ASP A 95 -5.28 -10.02 -6.16
N ILE A 96 -4.23 -9.42 -5.62
CA ILE A 96 -4.28 -8.69 -4.34
C ILE A 96 -3.52 -7.38 -4.49
N LEU A 97 -4.21 -6.26 -4.32
CA LEU A 97 -3.60 -4.95 -4.14
C LEU A 97 -3.74 -4.55 -2.67
N MET A 98 -2.64 -4.48 -1.94
CA MET A 98 -2.61 -4.03 -0.55
C MET A 98 -2.07 -2.61 -0.45
N ASN A 99 -2.95 -1.64 -0.33
CA ASN A 99 -2.68 -0.23 -0.08
C ASN A 99 -2.34 -0.04 1.41
N ASN A 100 -1.06 -0.28 1.76
CA ASN A 100 -0.59 -0.32 3.14
C ASN A 100 0.33 0.85 3.51
N ALA A 101 1.14 1.36 2.57
CA ALA A 101 2.06 2.46 2.84
C ALA A 101 1.37 3.64 3.52
N GLY A 102 2.05 4.27 4.47
CA GLY A 102 1.47 5.41 5.15
C GLY A 102 2.46 6.12 6.07
N VAL A 103 2.13 7.36 6.37
CA VAL A 103 2.79 8.20 7.37
C VAL A 103 1.77 8.59 8.44
N MET A 104 2.24 8.78 9.67
CA MET A 104 1.36 8.98 10.82
C MET A 104 1.83 10.14 11.68
N ALA A 105 0.93 11.10 11.92
CA ALA A 105 1.09 12.20 12.85
C ALA A 105 2.40 13.00 12.68
N ILE A 106 2.79 13.24 11.42
CA ILE A 106 3.98 14.01 11.05
C ILE A 106 3.68 15.52 11.05
N PRO A 107 4.72 16.39 11.15
CA PRO A 107 4.55 17.81 10.88
C PRO A 107 3.98 18.05 9.47
N ARG A 108 3.31 19.19 9.26
CA ARG A 108 2.84 19.56 7.94
C ARG A 108 3.99 19.60 6.93
N GLN A 109 3.81 18.86 5.88
CA GLN A 109 4.67 18.78 4.70
C GLN A 109 3.78 18.63 3.48
N GLU A 110 4.33 18.86 2.31
CA GLU A 110 3.64 18.67 1.05
C GLU A 110 4.30 17.56 0.23
N THR A 111 3.49 16.85 -0.56
CA THR A 111 3.95 15.93 -1.58
C THR A 111 4.57 16.71 -2.76
N ALA A 112 5.22 16.01 -3.68
CA ALA A 112 5.73 16.61 -4.90
C ALA A 112 4.63 17.34 -5.71
N ASP A 113 3.38 16.91 -5.54
CA ASP A 113 2.20 17.43 -6.23
C ASP A 113 1.49 18.55 -5.44
N GLY A 114 2.01 18.95 -4.27
CA GLY A 114 1.47 20.03 -3.45
C GLY A 114 0.31 19.62 -2.53
N PHE A 115 0.05 18.32 -2.33
CA PHE A 115 -0.95 17.86 -1.37
C PHE A 115 -0.37 17.77 0.04
N GLU A 116 -1.23 17.94 1.05
CA GLU A 116 -0.82 17.63 2.43
C GLU A 116 -0.31 16.18 2.50
N MET A 117 0.84 16.00 3.16
CA MET A 117 1.62 14.76 3.06
C MET A 117 0.85 13.53 3.52
N GLN A 118 0.07 13.61 4.61
CA GLN A 118 -0.65 12.45 5.13
C GLN A 118 -1.85 12.10 4.23
N LEU A 119 -2.59 13.09 3.75
CA LEU A 119 -3.68 12.87 2.79
C LEU A 119 -3.12 12.36 1.46
N GLY A 120 -2.04 12.95 0.97
CA GLY A 120 -1.37 12.55 -0.27
C GLY A 120 -0.90 11.10 -0.25
N VAL A 121 -0.07 10.75 0.73
CA VAL A 121 0.57 9.43 0.83
C VAL A 121 -0.44 8.34 1.22
N ASN A 122 -1.28 8.60 2.23
CA ASN A 122 -2.15 7.57 2.78
C ASN A 122 -3.39 7.30 1.92
N HIS A 123 -3.88 8.33 1.20
CA HIS A 123 -5.11 8.24 0.44
C HIS A 123 -4.94 8.50 -1.05
N LEU A 124 -4.54 9.71 -1.47
CA LEU A 124 -4.59 10.11 -2.88
C LEU A 124 -3.70 9.24 -3.78
N ALA A 125 -2.49 8.90 -3.31
CA ALA A 125 -1.59 8.02 -4.05
C ALA A 125 -2.17 6.61 -4.25
N HIS A 126 -2.80 6.05 -3.21
CA HIS A 126 -3.44 4.74 -3.30
C HIS A 126 -4.71 4.76 -4.16
N PHE A 127 -5.47 5.86 -4.10
CA PHE A 127 -6.60 6.07 -5.00
C PHE A 127 -6.14 6.10 -6.45
N ALA A 128 -5.10 6.89 -6.77
CA ALA A 128 -4.50 6.96 -8.09
C ALA A 128 -3.95 5.60 -8.54
N LEU A 129 -3.18 4.91 -7.68
CA LEU A 129 -2.62 3.59 -7.98
C LEU A 129 -3.71 2.57 -8.31
N THR A 130 -4.78 2.54 -7.51
CA THR A 130 -5.91 1.64 -7.75
C THR A 130 -6.58 1.94 -9.08
N GLY A 131 -6.80 3.22 -9.40
CA GLY A 131 -7.36 3.66 -10.69
C GLY A 131 -6.48 3.27 -11.87
N LEU A 132 -5.16 3.46 -11.78
CA LEU A 132 -4.18 3.13 -12.82
C LEU A 132 -4.06 1.61 -13.07
N LEU A 133 -4.31 0.79 -12.05
CA LEU A 133 -4.29 -0.67 -12.12
C LEU A 133 -5.68 -1.28 -12.32
N LEU A 134 -6.74 -0.46 -12.41
CA LEU A 134 -8.12 -0.93 -12.47
C LEU A 134 -8.37 -1.91 -13.62
N GLY A 135 -7.79 -1.66 -14.81
CA GLY A 135 -7.93 -2.55 -15.95
C GLY A 135 -7.38 -3.96 -15.69
N VAL A 136 -6.23 -4.06 -15.01
CA VAL A 136 -5.64 -5.36 -14.64
C VAL A 136 -6.48 -6.03 -13.55
N LEU A 137 -6.91 -5.27 -12.53
CA LEU A 137 -7.76 -5.77 -11.45
C LEU A 137 -9.09 -6.34 -11.97
N THR A 138 -9.78 -5.61 -12.82
CA THR A 138 -11.09 -6.04 -13.36
C THR A 138 -10.98 -7.24 -14.31
N ASN A 139 -9.82 -7.40 -14.96
CA ASN A 139 -9.55 -8.55 -15.83
C ASN A 139 -9.01 -9.78 -15.05
N THR A 140 -8.76 -9.65 -13.74
CA THR A 140 -8.30 -10.74 -12.88
C THR A 140 -9.47 -11.29 -12.07
N PRO A 141 -9.98 -12.50 -12.36
CA PRO A 141 -11.12 -13.06 -11.61
C PRO A 141 -10.82 -13.21 -10.12
N GLY A 142 -11.67 -12.63 -9.28
CA GLY A 142 -11.54 -12.68 -7.83
C GLY A 142 -10.49 -11.73 -7.24
N ALA A 143 -10.01 -10.76 -8.01
CA ALA A 143 -9.10 -9.73 -7.53
C ALA A 143 -9.70 -8.97 -6.34
N ARG A 144 -8.84 -8.57 -5.42
CA ARG A 144 -9.20 -7.81 -4.21
C ARG A 144 -8.28 -6.63 -4.02
N VAL A 145 -8.87 -5.52 -3.56
CA VAL A 145 -8.14 -4.34 -3.11
C VAL A 145 -8.36 -4.20 -1.60
N HIS A 146 -7.29 -4.13 -0.84
CA HIS A 146 -7.30 -3.90 0.60
C HIS A 146 -6.64 -2.57 0.93
N SER A 147 -7.36 -1.70 1.64
CA SER A 147 -6.81 -0.44 2.14
C SER A 147 -6.64 -0.52 3.66
N VAL A 148 -5.40 -0.32 4.11
CA VAL A 148 -5.09 -0.32 5.55
C VAL A 148 -5.53 1.00 6.17
N SER A 149 -6.61 0.95 6.94
CA SER A 149 -7.12 2.07 7.71
C SER A 149 -6.54 2.09 9.14
N SER A 150 -7.13 2.85 10.04
CA SER A 150 -6.72 3.00 11.43
C SER A 150 -7.94 3.31 12.29
N SER A 151 -7.87 3.00 13.59
CA SER A 151 -8.86 3.46 14.57
C SER A 151 -8.95 5.00 14.63
N ALA A 152 -7.93 5.73 14.19
CA ALA A 152 -7.96 7.18 14.06
C ALA A 152 -9.06 7.66 13.09
N ALA A 153 -9.50 6.83 12.16
CA ALA A 153 -10.60 7.13 11.26
C ALA A 153 -11.95 7.35 12.00
N PHE A 154 -12.17 6.65 13.12
CA PHE A 154 -13.42 6.79 13.89
C PHE A 154 -13.61 8.19 14.48
N ASN A 155 -12.51 8.90 14.76
CA ASN A 155 -12.52 10.27 15.26
C ASN A 155 -12.09 11.28 14.18
N GLY A 156 -11.85 10.82 12.96
CA GLY A 156 -11.48 11.65 11.82
C GLY A 156 -12.69 12.47 11.32
N GLN A 157 -12.40 13.62 10.76
CA GLN A 157 -13.36 14.47 10.05
C GLN A 157 -12.71 14.94 8.75
N ILE A 158 -13.49 14.99 7.67
CA ILE A 158 -13.04 15.59 6.42
C ILE A 158 -13.35 17.09 6.48
N ASN A 159 -12.32 17.91 6.54
CA ASN A 159 -12.45 19.36 6.48
C ASN A 159 -12.37 19.79 5.01
N PHE A 160 -13.52 19.94 4.35
CA PHE A 160 -13.58 20.35 2.94
C PHE A 160 -13.18 21.81 2.72
N ASP A 161 -13.28 22.66 3.73
CA ASP A 161 -12.93 24.08 3.63
C ASP A 161 -11.42 24.31 3.73
N ASP A 162 -10.69 23.43 4.45
CA ASP A 162 -9.22 23.44 4.59
C ASP A 162 -8.66 22.00 4.48
N LEU A 163 -8.94 21.36 3.36
CA LEU A 163 -8.60 19.94 3.13
C LEU A 163 -7.08 19.68 3.24
N MET A 164 -6.27 20.66 2.88
CA MET A 164 -4.80 20.56 2.89
C MET A 164 -4.16 21.10 4.18
N GLY A 165 -4.96 21.55 5.15
CA GLY A 165 -4.46 22.05 6.44
C GLY A 165 -3.54 23.25 6.29
N GLU A 166 -3.91 24.19 5.41
CA GLU A 166 -3.13 25.40 5.14
C GLU A 166 -3.39 26.49 6.18
N GLU A 167 -4.61 26.55 6.71
CA GLU A 167 -5.03 27.54 7.72
C GLU A 167 -4.72 27.04 9.13
N GLU A 168 -5.14 25.80 9.45
CA GLU A 168 -4.88 25.15 10.74
C GLU A 168 -4.39 23.72 10.55
N TYR A 169 -3.29 23.35 11.20
CA TYR A 169 -2.73 22.01 11.11
C TYR A 169 -2.58 21.32 12.44
N SER A 170 -3.29 20.23 12.59
CA SER A 170 -3.10 19.25 13.66
C SER A 170 -2.65 17.92 13.08
N ARG A 171 -1.49 17.43 13.50
CA ARG A 171 -0.90 16.17 13.00
C ARG A 171 -1.85 15.00 13.09
N TRP A 172 -2.56 14.88 14.21
CA TRP A 172 -3.49 13.79 14.46
C TRP A 172 -4.82 13.96 13.73
N ALA A 173 -5.31 15.21 13.58
CA ALA A 173 -6.50 15.49 12.79
C ALA A 173 -6.27 15.17 11.31
N ALA A 174 -5.14 15.61 10.75
CA ALA A 174 -4.74 15.29 9.38
C ALA A 174 -4.56 13.76 9.17
N TYR A 175 -3.96 13.05 10.14
CA TYR A 175 -3.88 11.60 10.09
C TYR A 175 -5.27 10.95 10.10
N GLY A 176 -6.14 11.33 11.03
CA GLY A 176 -7.51 10.87 11.12
C GLY A 176 -8.30 11.10 9.84
N GLN A 177 -8.19 12.31 9.27
CA GLN A 177 -8.77 12.66 7.96
C GLN A 177 -8.28 11.74 6.86
N SER A 178 -6.97 11.52 6.74
CA SER A 178 -6.38 10.67 5.69
C SER A 178 -6.85 9.21 5.79
N LYS A 179 -7.08 8.72 7.02
CA LYS A 179 -7.53 7.35 7.26
C LYS A 179 -9.05 7.19 7.12
N LEU A 180 -9.82 8.25 7.38
CA LEU A 180 -11.25 8.28 7.09
C LEU A 180 -11.53 8.34 5.59
N ALA A 181 -10.71 9.10 4.81
CA ALA A 181 -10.79 9.15 3.36
C ALA A 181 -10.49 7.77 2.70
N SER A 182 -9.78 6.89 3.41
CA SER A 182 -9.49 5.52 2.98
C SER A 182 -10.37 4.54 3.75
N PRO A 183 -11.64 4.34 3.36
CA PRO A 183 -12.55 3.46 4.09
C PRO A 183 -11.98 2.04 4.15
N PRO A 184 -12.23 1.29 5.23
CA PRO A 184 -11.87 -0.12 5.29
C PRO A 184 -12.62 -0.89 4.19
N SER A 185 -11.90 -1.76 3.52
CA SER A 185 -12.42 -2.69 2.49
C SER A 185 -13.21 -3.82 3.13
#